data_3d91071cd6037436f6d1b7e5c263c34b
#
_entry.id   3d91071cd6037436f6d1b7e5c263c34b
#
_cell.length_a   1.000
_cell.length_b   1.000
_cell.length_c   1.000
_cell.angle_alpha   90.00
_cell.angle_beta   90.00
_cell.angle_gamma   90.00
#
_symmetry.space_group_name_H-M   'P 1'
#
loop_
_entity.id
_entity.type
_entity.pdbx_description
1 polymer ?
#
loop_
_entity_poly.entity_id
_entity_poly.type
_entity_poly.pdbx_seq_one_letter_code
_entity_poly.pdbx_strand_id
1 'polypeptide(L)'
;TPFSIDAIAYEFSEQAKIFENGEYVLREPRECDIGYYYKTIGKQRTQYTKHIEHHSFYEYLKDSGIKNIIVLSSFPTHSYTALKALIGLGFMSKESIILDGKEIRPLDFTIEVLRRIPVPEGYTEKENLFLKVFGAKDGQPKTVEMDAAAGTLPGWEKATCNVDTGFPAAILAEMIFKGEITEKGAFSPEFVVPPEPFFAELGKRKI
;
A
#
# COMPACT_ATOMS: atom_id res chain seq x y z
N THR A 1 10.79 4.50 -9.74
CA THR A 1 9.90 3.92 -8.72
C THR A 1 9.82 2.41 -8.88
N PRO A 2 9.85 1.63 -7.81
CA PRO A 2 9.69 0.18 -7.84
C PRO A 2 8.26 -0.25 -8.15
N PHE A 3 7.29 0.64 -7.90
CA PHE A 3 5.87 0.36 -8.13
C PHE A 3 5.47 0.54 -9.60
N SER A 4 4.43 -0.19 -10.02
CA SER A 4 3.80 0.04 -11.31
C SER A 4 3.26 1.47 -11.39
N ILE A 5 3.65 2.20 -12.43
CA ILE A 5 3.15 3.57 -12.66
C ILE A 5 1.63 3.55 -12.85
N ASP A 6 1.09 2.49 -13.45
CA ASP A 6 -0.35 2.26 -13.58
C ASP A 6 -1.02 2.19 -12.20
N ALA A 7 -0.47 1.38 -11.27
CA ALA A 7 -1.01 1.26 -9.93
C ALA A 7 -1.01 2.60 -9.20
N ILE A 8 0.10 3.34 -9.26
CA ILE A 8 0.19 4.69 -8.68
C ILE A 8 -0.86 5.62 -9.28
N ALA A 9 -1.03 5.60 -10.61
CA ALA A 9 -2.03 6.42 -11.29
C ALA A 9 -3.44 6.11 -10.77
N TYR A 10 -3.78 4.83 -10.60
CA TYR A 10 -5.07 4.42 -10.05
C TYR A 10 -5.26 4.86 -8.60
N GLU A 11 -4.25 4.73 -7.75
CA GLU A 11 -4.32 5.17 -6.36
C GLU A 11 -4.57 6.68 -6.20
N PHE A 12 -4.14 7.49 -7.16
CA PHE A 12 -4.36 8.94 -7.15
C PHE A 12 -5.66 9.39 -7.81
N SER A 13 -6.30 8.54 -8.62
CA SER A 13 -7.45 8.92 -9.45
C SER A 13 -8.74 8.15 -9.15
N GLU A 14 -8.66 6.98 -8.52
CA GLU A 14 -9.84 6.18 -8.22
C GLU A 14 -10.31 6.35 -6.77
N GLN A 15 -11.64 6.30 -6.60
CA GLN A 15 -12.25 6.30 -5.28
C GLN A 15 -11.79 5.09 -4.47
N ALA A 16 -11.40 5.34 -3.24
CA ALA A 16 -11.08 4.31 -2.26
C ALA A 16 -12.36 3.84 -1.57
N LYS A 17 -12.56 2.54 -1.51
CA LYS A 17 -13.60 1.94 -0.67
C LYS A 17 -13.02 1.75 0.73
N ILE A 18 -13.64 2.35 1.73
CA ILE A 18 -13.28 2.18 3.14
C ILE A 18 -14.48 1.64 3.92
N PHE A 19 -14.22 1.08 5.10
CA PHE A 19 -15.27 0.69 6.05
C PHE A 19 -15.29 1.73 7.18
N GLU A 20 -16.41 2.44 7.33
CA GLU A 20 -16.54 3.54 8.26
C GLU A 20 -17.92 3.51 8.94
N ASN A 21 -17.94 3.59 10.28
CA ASN A 21 -19.16 3.54 11.10
C ASN A 21 -20.05 2.30 10.85
N GLY A 22 -19.44 1.17 10.46
CA GLY A 22 -20.15 -0.07 10.22
C GLY A 22 -20.65 -0.25 8.78
N GLU A 23 -20.32 0.64 7.87
CA GLU A 23 -20.75 0.60 6.48
C GLU A 23 -19.57 0.81 5.50
N TYR A 24 -19.71 0.28 4.28
CA TYR A 24 -18.78 0.59 3.21
C TYR A 24 -19.15 1.92 2.56
N VAL A 25 -18.19 2.83 2.50
CA VAL A 25 -18.31 4.13 1.84
C VAL A 25 -17.19 4.34 0.82
N LEU A 26 -17.47 5.15 -0.19
CA LEU A 26 -16.47 5.57 -1.18
C LEU A 26 -15.92 6.94 -0.79
N ARG A 27 -14.61 7.11 -0.88
CA ARG A 27 -13.89 8.35 -0.60
C ARG A 27 -12.99 8.72 -1.77
N GLU A 28 -12.97 9.99 -2.10
CA GLU A 28 -11.97 10.52 -3.03
C GLU A 28 -10.58 10.48 -2.39
N PRO A 29 -9.52 10.12 -3.12
CA PRO A 29 -8.16 10.08 -2.55
C PRO A 29 -7.78 11.38 -1.85
N ARG A 30 -8.24 12.51 -2.37
CA ARG A 30 -7.91 13.86 -1.87
C ARG A 30 -8.72 14.32 -0.65
N GLU A 31 -9.75 13.60 -0.24
CA GLU A 31 -10.52 13.93 0.97
C GLU A 31 -9.71 13.73 2.27
N CYS A 32 -8.68 12.89 2.22
CA CYS A 32 -7.75 12.70 3.33
C CYS A 32 -6.40 13.35 2.98
N ASP A 33 -6.22 14.61 3.29
CA ASP A 33 -4.94 15.33 3.17
C ASP A 33 -4.40 15.64 4.57
N ILE A 34 -4.29 14.62 5.40
CA ILE A 34 -3.82 14.73 6.78
C ILE A 34 -2.34 14.36 6.82
N GLY A 35 -1.51 15.26 7.32
CA GLY A 35 -0.11 14.94 7.57
C GLY A 35 0.02 13.95 8.73
N TYR A 36 0.67 12.82 8.49
CA TYR A 36 1.03 11.85 9.52
C TYR A 36 2.53 11.82 9.75
N TYR A 37 2.96 11.65 11.00
CA TYR A 37 4.38 11.57 11.34
C TYR A 37 4.80 10.12 11.56
N TYR A 38 5.61 9.61 10.65
CA TYR A 38 6.22 8.28 10.73
C TYR A 38 7.60 8.37 11.37
N LYS A 39 7.95 7.41 12.22
CA LYS A 39 9.24 7.44 12.96
C LYS A 39 10.44 7.42 12.03
N THR A 40 10.36 6.66 10.94
CA THR A 40 11.50 6.44 10.04
C THR A 40 11.61 7.47 8.92
N ILE A 41 10.46 7.91 8.36
CA ILE A 41 10.43 8.76 7.17
C ILE A 41 9.90 10.18 7.45
N GLY A 42 9.57 10.49 8.72
CA GLY A 42 9.10 11.80 9.13
C GLY A 42 7.66 12.10 8.70
N LYS A 43 7.32 13.38 8.61
CA LYS A 43 5.98 13.84 8.27
C LYS A 43 5.70 13.60 6.79
N GLN A 44 4.65 12.84 6.52
CA GLN A 44 4.14 12.57 5.17
C GLN A 44 2.67 13.00 5.07
N ARG A 45 2.22 13.34 3.86
CA ARG A 45 0.81 13.51 3.56
C ARG A 45 0.21 12.15 3.28
N THR A 46 -0.95 11.87 3.85
CA THR A 46 -1.69 10.63 3.61
C THR A 46 -2.91 10.89 2.74
N GLN A 47 -3.30 9.90 1.97
CA GLN A 47 -4.51 9.90 1.17
C GLN A 47 -5.24 8.57 1.29
N TYR A 48 -6.56 8.58 1.08
CA TYR A 48 -7.32 7.35 0.95
C TYR A 48 -6.81 6.53 -0.23
N THR A 49 -6.62 5.24 -0.02
CA THR A 49 -6.07 4.35 -1.03
C THR A 49 -7.00 3.18 -1.29
N LYS A 50 -7.19 2.87 -2.57
CA LYS A 50 -7.94 1.70 -3.01
C LYS A 50 -7.09 0.45 -2.82
N HIS A 51 -7.23 -0.20 -1.69
CA HIS A 51 -6.53 -1.42 -1.33
C HIS A 51 -7.51 -2.51 -0.88
N ILE A 52 -7.08 -3.77 -0.92
CA ILE A 52 -7.94 -4.91 -0.60
C ILE A 52 -8.11 -5.13 0.91
N GLU A 53 -7.22 -4.60 1.73
CA GLU A 53 -7.17 -4.85 3.18
C GLU A 53 -8.46 -4.42 3.89
N HIS A 54 -9.17 -3.40 3.39
CA HIS A 54 -10.47 -3.04 3.96
C HIS A 54 -11.49 -4.18 3.87
N HIS A 55 -11.36 -5.07 2.88
CA HIS A 55 -12.22 -6.23 2.71
C HIS A 55 -11.70 -7.42 3.51
N SER A 56 -10.42 -7.78 3.39
CA SER A 56 -9.85 -8.93 4.09
C SER A 56 -9.90 -8.77 5.61
N PHE A 57 -9.58 -7.58 6.12
CA PHE A 57 -9.69 -7.28 7.55
C PHE A 57 -11.15 -7.27 8.02
N TYR A 58 -12.08 -6.77 7.20
CA TYR A 58 -13.49 -6.85 7.56
C TYR A 58 -13.95 -8.31 7.69
N GLU A 59 -13.66 -9.15 6.71
CA GLU A 59 -14.03 -10.57 6.75
C GLU A 59 -13.44 -11.29 7.96
N TYR A 60 -12.22 -10.95 8.35
CA TYR A 60 -11.55 -11.52 9.52
C TYR A 60 -12.09 -10.97 10.85
N LEU A 61 -12.47 -9.70 10.90
CA LEU A 61 -12.81 -8.98 12.14
C LEU A 61 -14.31 -8.71 12.32
N LYS A 62 -15.19 -9.08 11.39
CA LYS A 62 -16.63 -8.74 11.41
C LYS A 62 -17.35 -9.14 12.70
N ASP A 63 -16.97 -10.29 13.27
CA ASP A 63 -17.54 -10.80 14.51
C ASP A 63 -16.94 -10.13 15.78
N SER A 64 -15.90 -9.32 15.63
CA SER A 64 -15.28 -8.55 16.71
C SER A 64 -15.98 -7.22 17.00
N GLY A 65 -16.98 -6.86 16.19
CA GLY A 65 -17.67 -5.56 16.29
C GLY A 65 -16.88 -4.39 15.69
N ILE A 66 -15.99 -4.67 14.74
CA ILE A 66 -15.23 -3.64 14.03
C ILE A 66 -16.15 -2.56 13.45
N LYS A 67 -15.77 -1.30 13.58
CA LYS A 67 -16.53 -0.15 13.09
C LYS A 67 -15.85 0.59 11.96
N ASN A 68 -14.54 0.58 11.93
CA ASN A 68 -13.78 1.34 10.95
C ASN A 68 -12.56 0.55 10.48
N ILE A 69 -12.32 0.52 9.16
CA ILE A 69 -11.11 0.02 8.53
C ILE A 69 -10.75 1.02 7.44
N ILE A 70 -9.64 1.71 7.62
CA ILE A 70 -9.20 2.77 6.71
C ILE A 70 -7.77 2.46 6.29
N VAL A 71 -7.53 2.39 4.99
CA VAL A 71 -6.21 2.24 4.41
C VAL A 71 -5.79 3.56 3.80
N LEU A 72 -4.60 4.01 4.17
CA LEU A 72 -4.02 5.26 3.72
C LEU A 72 -2.64 4.99 3.12
N SER A 73 -2.32 5.64 2.02
CA SER A 73 -0.97 5.68 1.47
C SER A 73 -0.36 7.07 1.56
N SER A 74 0.94 7.14 1.45
CA SER A 74 1.69 8.38 1.34
C SER A 74 2.80 8.25 0.32
N PHE A 75 3.14 9.37 -0.32
CA PHE A 75 4.21 9.46 -1.29
C PHE A 75 5.11 10.67 -0.96
N PRO A 76 6.38 10.65 -1.35
CA PRO A 76 7.24 11.81 -1.23
C PRO A 76 6.58 13.05 -1.82
N THR A 77 6.74 14.21 -1.16
CA THR A 77 6.06 15.47 -1.55
C THR A 77 6.25 15.83 -3.02
N HIS A 78 7.45 15.58 -3.58
CA HIS A 78 7.72 15.88 -4.99
C HIS A 78 6.90 14.99 -5.94
N SER A 79 6.80 13.70 -5.66
CA SER A 79 5.99 12.75 -6.45
C SER A 79 4.50 13.06 -6.33
N TYR A 80 4.03 13.32 -5.11
CA TYR A 80 2.64 13.73 -4.87
C TYR A 80 2.26 14.99 -5.65
N THR A 81 3.13 16.02 -5.63
CA THR A 81 2.89 17.28 -6.34
C THR A 81 2.85 17.07 -7.86
N ALA A 82 3.79 16.30 -8.41
CA ALA A 82 3.84 16.00 -9.83
C ALA A 82 2.61 15.23 -10.31
N LEU A 83 2.22 14.17 -9.58
CA LEU A 83 1.04 13.37 -9.91
C LEU A 83 -0.26 14.18 -9.82
N LYS A 84 -0.42 15.02 -8.80
CA LYS A 84 -1.57 15.93 -8.72
C LYS A 84 -1.66 16.89 -9.89
N ALA A 85 -0.53 17.42 -10.35
CA ALA A 85 -0.50 18.30 -11.51
C ALA A 85 -0.90 17.54 -12.78
N LEU A 86 -0.36 16.35 -13.03
CA LEU A 86 -0.71 15.51 -14.17
C LEU A 86 -2.21 15.16 -14.19
N ILE A 87 -2.79 14.84 -13.03
CA ILE A 87 -4.24 14.58 -12.90
C ILE A 87 -5.04 15.84 -13.22
N GLY A 88 -4.67 16.98 -12.62
CA GLY A 88 -5.37 18.26 -12.81
C GLY A 88 -5.32 18.78 -14.24
N LEU A 89 -4.28 18.46 -14.99
CA LEU A 89 -4.11 18.82 -16.41
C LEU A 89 -4.73 17.79 -17.38
N GLY A 90 -5.31 16.69 -16.89
CA GLY A 90 -5.94 15.66 -17.71
C GLY A 90 -4.99 14.62 -18.30
N PHE A 91 -3.69 14.65 -17.99
CA PHE A 91 -2.71 13.66 -18.48
C PHE A 91 -2.94 12.25 -17.92
N MET A 92 -3.72 12.12 -16.84
CA MET A 92 -4.08 10.83 -16.24
C MET A 92 -5.52 10.41 -16.62
N SER A 93 -6.14 11.05 -17.61
CA SER A 93 -7.48 10.67 -18.09
C SER A 93 -7.48 9.33 -18.80
N LYS A 94 -8.51 8.52 -18.51
CA LYS A 94 -8.81 7.27 -19.22
C LYS A 94 -9.67 7.49 -20.47
N GLU A 95 -10.24 8.69 -20.63
CA GLU A 95 -11.01 9.06 -21.81
C GLU A 95 -10.07 9.33 -22.98
N SER A 96 -10.34 8.69 -24.11
CA SER A 96 -9.53 8.84 -25.31
C SER A 96 -9.72 10.22 -25.94
N ILE A 97 -8.65 10.75 -26.52
CA ILE A 97 -8.66 11.94 -27.36
C ILE A 97 -8.19 11.58 -28.77
N ILE A 98 -8.56 12.38 -29.76
CA ILE A 98 -8.05 12.25 -31.14
C ILE A 98 -6.89 13.22 -31.32
N LEU A 99 -5.71 12.71 -31.65
CA LEU A 99 -4.52 13.47 -31.99
C LEU A 99 -4.02 13.03 -33.38
N ASP A 100 -4.02 13.93 -34.33
CA ASP A 100 -3.63 13.67 -35.74
C ASP A 100 -4.34 12.43 -36.33
N GLY A 101 -5.64 12.29 -36.07
CA GLY A 101 -6.47 11.19 -36.55
C GLY A 101 -6.25 9.85 -35.86
N LYS A 102 -5.43 9.81 -34.81
CA LYS A 102 -5.20 8.61 -33.98
C LYS A 102 -5.88 8.77 -32.62
N GLU A 103 -6.52 7.70 -32.19
CA GLU A 103 -7.05 7.62 -30.85
C GLU A 103 -5.93 7.35 -29.84
N ILE A 104 -5.82 8.23 -28.84
CA ILE A 104 -4.81 8.14 -27.77
C ILE A 104 -5.51 8.30 -26.43
N ARG A 105 -5.20 7.43 -25.49
CA ARG A 105 -5.59 7.59 -24.10
C ARG A 105 -4.47 8.32 -23.35
N PRO A 106 -4.73 9.52 -22.79
CA PRO A 106 -3.70 10.33 -22.12
C PRO A 106 -2.95 9.57 -21.03
N LEU A 107 -3.64 8.73 -20.26
CA LEU A 107 -3.02 7.89 -19.22
C LEU A 107 -1.93 6.98 -19.81
N ASP A 108 -2.20 6.28 -20.91
CA ASP A 108 -1.23 5.33 -21.50
C ASP A 108 0.01 6.06 -22.02
N PHE A 109 -0.20 7.20 -22.66
CA PHE A 109 0.89 8.07 -23.11
C PHE A 109 1.74 8.54 -21.92
N THR A 110 1.10 9.00 -20.86
CA THR A 110 1.79 9.49 -19.65
C THR A 110 2.59 8.40 -18.98
N ILE A 111 2.03 7.19 -18.83
CA ILE A 111 2.72 6.03 -18.28
C ILE A 111 3.99 5.72 -19.09
N GLU A 112 3.87 5.71 -20.42
CA GLU A 112 5.00 5.41 -21.29
C GLU A 112 6.11 6.48 -21.20
N VAL A 113 5.74 7.74 -21.02
CA VAL A 113 6.70 8.83 -20.79
C VAL A 113 7.39 8.67 -19.44
N LEU A 114 6.63 8.39 -18.36
CA LEU A 114 7.16 8.24 -17.01
C LEU A 114 8.10 7.04 -16.88
N ARG A 115 7.85 5.94 -17.61
CA ARG A 115 8.72 4.75 -17.65
C ARG A 115 10.12 5.05 -18.20
N ARG A 116 10.27 6.09 -18.99
CA ARG A 116 11.56 6.49 -19.60
C ARG A 116 12.40 7.38 -18.71
N ILE A 117 11.87 7.83 -17.57
CA ILE A 117 12.64 8.63 -16.62
C ILE A 117 13.69 7.71 -15.97
N PRO A 118 14.99 8.02 -16.11
CA PRO A 118 16.03 7.19 -15.54
C PRO A 118 16.00 7.25 -14.01
N VAL A 119 16.27 6.12 -13.37
CA VAL A 119 16.50 6.08 -11.92
C VAL A 119 17.87 6.70 -11.66
N PRO A 120 18.01 7.69 -10.76
CA PRO A 120 19.29 8.28 -10.42
C PRO A 120 20.28 7.24 -9.89
N GLU A 121 21.56 7.40 -10.21
CA GLU A 121 22.63 6.57 -9.64
C GLU A 121 22.66 6.72 -8.11
N GLY A 122 22.84 5.61 -7.41
CA GLY A 122 22.84 5.59 -5.94
C GLY A 122 21.48 5.83 -5.30
N TYR A 123 20.39 5.74 -6.08
CA TYR A 123 19.03 5.89 -5.55
C TYR A 123 18.75 4.83 -4.47
N THR A 124 18.22 5.31 -3.34
CA THR A 124 17.77 4.46 -2.23
C THR A 124 16.37 4.87 -1.82
N GLU A 125 15.62 3.93 -1.30
CA GLU A 125 14.26 4.15 -0.79
C GLU A 125 14.17 3.80 0.68
N LYS A 126 13.19 4.41 1.34
CA LYS A 126 12.68 4.01 2.66
C LYS A 126 11.18 4.02 2.63
N GLU A 127 10.60 2.99 3.19
CA GLU A 127 9.16 2.83 3.35
C GLU A 127 8.84 2.54 4.81
N ASN A 128 7.65 2.94 5.24
CA ASN A 128 7.16 2.71 6.59
C ASN A 128 5.72 2.21 6.53
N LEU A 129 5.53 0.97 6.95
CA LEU A 129 4.22 0.39 7.17
C LEU A 129 3.81 0.66 8.62
N PHE A 130 2.62 1.22 8.81
CA PHE A 130 2.12 1.55 10.12
C PHE A 130 0.69 1.07 10.29
N LEU A 131 0.45 0.29 11.32
CA LEU A 131 -0.87 -0.18 11.71
C LEU A 131 -1.23 0.39 13.08
N LYS A 132 -2.44 0.93 13.21
CA LYS A 132 -2.98 1.39 14.48
C LYS A 132 -4.39 0.85 14.69
N VAL A 133 -4.57 0.15 15.78
CA VAL A 133 -5.85 -0.45 16.16
C VAL A 133 -6.35 0.19 17.45
N PHE A 134 -7.55 0.69 17.42
CA PHE A 134 -8.26 1.21 18.59
C PHE A 134 -9.35 0.21 19.00
N GLY A 135 -9.44 -0.11 20.25
CA GLY A 135 -10.45 -1.02 20.77
C GLY A 135 -10.55 -1.01 22.28
N ALA A 136 -11.12 -2.08 22.81
CA ALA A 136 -11.17 -2.31 24.27
C ALA A 136 -10.70 -3.74 24.56
N LYS A 137 -10.00 -3.91 25.66
CA LYS A 137 -9.66 -5.22 26.22
C LYS A 137 -10.04 -5.22 27.71
N ASP A 138 -10.80 -6.23 28.11
CA ASP A 138 -11.32 -6.36 29.50
C ASP A 138 -12.08 -5.11 29.95
N GLY A 139 -12.88 -4.52 29.03
CA GLY A 139 -13.67 -3.31 29.26
C GLY A 139 -12.86 -2.00 29.30
N GLN A 140 -11.54 -2.05 29.13
CA GLN A 140 -10.68 -0.85 29.14
C GLN A 140 -10.25 -0.47 27.71
N PRO A 141 -10.26 0.82 27.37
CA PRO A 141 -9.74 1.30 26.08
C PRO A 141 -8.30 0.86 25.88
N LYS A 142 -8.00 0.36 24.68
CA LYS A 142 -6.65 -0.07 24.32
C LYS A 142 -6.31 0.37 22.89
N THR A 143 -5.10 0.83 22.71
CA THR A 143 -4.51 1.11 21.40
C THR A 143 -3.33 0.16 21.19
N VAL A 144 -3.26 -0.44 20.00
CA VAL A 144 -2.13 -1.25 19.55
C VAL A 144 -1.55 -0.57 18.32
N GLU A 145 -0.24 -0.41 18.31
CA GLU A 145 0.51 0.15 17.18
C GLU A 145 1.57 -0.86 16.74
N MET A 146 1.68 -1.05 15.43
CA MET A 146 2.79 -1.77 14.79
C MET A 146 3.45 -0.83 13.79
N ASP A 147 4.76 -0.84 13.78
CA ASP A 147 5.58 0.03 12.95
C ASP A 147 6.71 -0.80 12.34
N ALA A 148 6.66 -0.97 11.01
CA ALA A 148 7.67 -1.69 10.25
C ALA A 148 8.29 -0.73 9.23
N ALA A 149 9.61 -0.73 9.16
CA ALA A 149 10.35 0.11 8.24
C ALA A 149 11.21 -0.75 7.33
N ALA A 150 11.01 -0.60 6.04
CA ALA A 150 11.83 -1.23 5.02
C ALA A 150 12.69 -0.18 4.31
N GLY A 151 13.78 -0.61 3.73
CA GLY A 151 14.66 0.23 2.94
C GLY A 151 15.47 -0.58 1.95
N THR A 152 16.22 0.11 1.12
CA THR A 152 17.15 -0.55 0.20
C THR A 152 18.21 -1.32 1.00
N LEU A 153 18.21 -2.64 0.84
CA LEU A 153 19.13 -3.53 1.54
C LEU A 153 20.42 -3.73 0.71
N PRO A 154 21.60 -3.85 1.38
CA PRO A 154 22.85 -4.21 0.70
C PRO A 154 22.72 -5.52 -0.08
N GLY A 155 23.14 -5.51 -1.35
CA GLY A 155 22.99 -6.63 -2.27
C GLY A 155 21.61 -6.75 -2.93
N TRP A 156 20.65 -5.92 -2.55
CA TRP A 156 19.29 -5.86 -3.09
C TRP A 156 18.95 -4.46 -3.65
N GLU A 157 19.96 -3.69 -4.06
CA GLU A 157 19.81 -2.29 -4.48
C GLU A 157 18.78 -2.13 -5.61
N LYS A 158 18.72 -3.12 -6.52
CA LYS A 158 17.75 -3.12 -7.64
C LYS A 158 16.31 -3.37 -7.19
N ALA A 159 16.12 -4.04 -6.06
CA ALA A 159 14.80 -4.30 -5.51
C ALA A 159 14.24 -3.10 -4.73
N THR A 160 15.12 -2.21 -4.25
CA THR A 160 14.75 -1.05 -3.42
C THR A 160 13.89 -1.47 -2.21
N CYS A 161 12.70 -0.89 -2.01
CA CYS A 161 11.76 -1.30 -0.95
C CYS A 161 10.92 -2.54 -1.30
N ASN A 162 10.96 -3.07 -2.54
CA ASN A 162 10.17 -4.26 -2.91
C ASN A 162 10.53 -5.52 -2.10
N VAL A 163 11.59 -5.47 -1.31
CA VAL A 163 11.94 -6.52 -0.36
C VAL A 163 10.85 -6.73 0.70
N ASP A 164 10.10 -5.69 1.06
CA ASP A 164 8.99 -5.76 2.02
C ASP A 164 7.75 -6.49 1.47
N THR A 165 7.63 -6.58 0.16
CA THR A 165 6.63 -7.40 -0.52
C THR A 165 7.17 -8.80 -0.85
N GLY A 166 8.41 -8.87 -1.34
CA GLY A 166 9.01 -10.13 -1.80
C GLY A 166 9.36 -11.10 -0.67
N PHE A 167 9.91 -10.62 0.43
CA PHE A 167 10.26 -11.48 1.57
C PHE A 167 9.04 -12.08 2.27
N PRO A 168 7.95 -11.35 2.57
CA PRO A 168 6.72 -11.96 3.06
C PRO A 168 6.21 -13.09 2.17
N ALA A 169 6.16 -12.87 0.85
CA ALA A 169 5.72 -13.89 -0.09
C ALA A 169 6.60 -15.15 -0.05
N ALA A 170 7.93 -14.97 0.00
CA ALA A 170 8.88 -16.08 0.10
C ALA A 170 8.75 -16.83 1.45
N ILE A 171 8.57 -16.11 2.55
CA ILE A 171 8.34 -16.70 3.89
C ILE A 171 7.07 -17.56 3.87
N LEU A 172 5.97 -17.06 3.32
CA LEU A 172 4.73 -17.83 3.23
C LEU A 172 4.92 -19.12 2.41
N ALA A 173 5.65 -19.05 1.30
CA ALA A 173 5.99 -20.25 0.51
C ALA A 173 6.83 -21.27 1.32
N GLU A 174 7.82 -20.79 2.10
CA GLU A 174 8.59 -21.64 3.00
C GLU A 174 7.71 -22.26 4.11
N MET A 175 6.80 -21.49 4.71
CA MET A 175 5.88 -21.97 5.76
C MET A 175 4.92 -23.04 5.24
N ILE A 176 4.41 -22.87 4.00
CA ILE A 176 3.60 -23.89 3.33
C ILE A 176 4.44 -25.16 3.10
N PHE A 177 5.65 -25.01 2.58
CA PHE A 177 6.54 -26.14 2.33
C PHE A 177 6.92 -26.92 3.60
N LYS A 178 7.12 -26.22 4.71
CA LYS A 178 7.41 -26.80 6.02
C LYS A 178 6.18 -27.41 6.72
N GLY A 179 4.97 -27.18 6.20
CA GLY A 179 3.71 -27.62 6.82
C GLY A 179 3.29 -26.78 8.01
N GLU A 180 3.80 -25.58 8.16
CA GLU A 180 3.40 -24.61 9.18
C GLU A 180 2.07 -23.92 8.81
N ILE A 181 1.75 -23.87 7.51
CA ILE A 181 0.45 -23.51 6.94
C ILE A 181 -0.09 -24.77 6.24
N THR A 182 -1.20 -25.31 6.72
CA THR A 182 -1.76 -26.60 6.28
C THR A 182 -3.07 -26.46 5.51
N GLU A 183 -3.72 -25.33 5.60
CA GLU A 183 -4.98 -25.02 4.95
C GLU A 183 -4.85 -25.07 3.42
N LYS A 184 -5.85 -25.68 2.78
CA LYS A 184 -5.89 -25.83 1.31
C LYS A 184 -6.98 -24.96 0.73
N GLY A 185 -6.61 -24.05 -0.15
CA GLY A 185 -7.54 -23.13 -0.80
C GLY A 185 -6.92 -21.77 -1.07
N ALA A 186 -7.75 -20.78 -1.32
CA ALA A 186 -7.37 -19.37 -1.44
C ALA A 186 -7.84 -18.63 -0.18
N PHE A 187 -6.91 -18.14 0.59
CA PHE A 187 -7.17 -17.41 1.85
C PHE A 187 -6.39 -16.12 1.90
N SER A 188 -6.95 -15.11 2.55
CA SER A 188 -6.17 -13.96 2.98
C SER A 188 -5.24 -14.37 4.14
N PRO A 189 -4.04 -13.80 4.24
CA PRO A 189 -3.05 -14.18 5.26
C PRO A 189 -3.59 -14.16 6.69
N GLU A 190 -4.48 -13.25 7.00
CA GLU A 190 -5.08 -13.07 8.33
C GLU A 190 -5.78 -14.34 8.85
N PHE A 191 -6.24 -15.22 7.95
CA PHE A 191 -6.97 -16.43 8.31
C PHE A 191 -6.07 -17.63 8.57
N VAL A 192 -4.90 -17.69 7.96
CA VAL A 192 -4.12 -18.94 7.89
C VAL A 192 -2.66 -18.81 8.32
N VAL A 193 -2.13 -17.59 8.41
CA VAL A 193 -0.71 -17.38 8.75
C VAL A 193 -0.53 -17.26 10.26
N PRO A 194 0.19 -18.17 10.91
CA PRO A 194 0.55 -18.00 12.31
C PRO A 194 1.53 -16.82 12.46
N PRO A 195 1.17 -15.77 13.22
CA PRO A 195 1.93 -14.52 13.23
C PRO A 195 3.33 -14.65 13.86
N GLU A 196 3.48 -15.39 14.95
CA GLU A 196 4.74 -15.48 15.67
C GLU A 196 5.88 -16.07 14.80
N PRO A 197 5.74 -17.25 14.16
CA PRO A 197 6.78 -17.77 13.28
C PRO A 197 7.00 -16.89 12.06
N PHE A 198 5.95 -16.29 11.48
CA PHE A 198 6.07 -15.38 10.37
C PHE A 198 6.94 -14.15 10.73
N PHE A 199 6.64 -13.46 11.82
CA PHE A 199 7.44 -12.31 12.26
C PHE A 199 8.85 -12.68 12.70
N ALA A 200 9.06 -13.87 13.25
CA ALA A 200 10.39 -14.37 13.55
C ALA A 200 11.24 -14.55 12.27
N GLU A 201 10.65 -15.08 11.20
CA GLU A 201 11.32 -15.20 9.90
C GLU A 201 11.57 -13.84 9.23
N LEU A 202 10.63 -12.92 9.35
CA LEU A 202 10.77 -11.56 8.82
C LEU A 202 11.93 -10.81 9.50
N GLY A 203 12.01 -10.90 10.83
CA GLY A 203 13.10 -10.29 11.62
C GLY A 203 14.50 -10.81 11.24
N LYS A 204 14.64 -12.10 10.87
CA LYS A 204 15.91 -12.65 10.36
C LYS A 204 16.36 -11.98 9.06
N ARG A 205 15.43 -11.43 8.28
CA ARG A 205 15.68 -10.74 7.01
C ARG A 205 15.82 -9.22 7.15
N LYS A 206 15.81 -8.72 8.40
CA LYS A 206 15.98 -7.29 8.75
C LYS A 206 14.84 -6.39 8.23
N ILE A 207 13.64 -6.90 8.22
CA ILE A 207 12.40 -6.19 7.96
C ILE A 207 11.50 -6.23 9.20
#